data_4e995f4499a75fc91c21facef843d6e2
#
_entry.id   4e995f4499a75fc91c21facef843d6e2
#
_cell.length_a   1.000
_cell.length_b   1.000
_cell.length_c   1.000
_cell.angle_alpha   90.00
_cell.angle_beta   90.00
_cell.angle_gamma   90.00
#
_symmetry.space_group_name_H-M   'P 1'
#
loop_
_entity.id
_entity.type
_entity.pdbx_description
1 polymer ?
#
loop_
_entity_poly.entity_id
_entity_poly.type
_entity_poly.pdbx_seq_one_letter_code
_entity_poly.pdbx_strand_id
1 'polypeptide(L)'
;MSSAAIETVFGSLDKYTKGSVEIISGQASHYAFSNVFEVADKSLAYEKVVVGLNLGYVIETLRAEGQSPWYTAAHDEFAIVMDGEVRVDFLKLDAPLTAGEGTQLAGDVPAGKPMGYVLLKRGHQCLLPVGTAYRFEASRPGVILQQTIKGPLSVEKWADICFK
;
A
#
# COMPACT_ATOMS: atom_id res chain seq x y z
N MET A 1 -17.51 39.59 -11.35
CA MET A 1 -16.42 38.60 -11.38
C MET A 1 -17.01 37.28 -10.95
N SER A 2 -17.13 36.33 -11.87
CA SER A 2 -17.61 34.98 -11.54
C SER A 2 -16.55 34.27 -10.73
N SER A 3 -16.86 33.94 -9.49
CA SER A 3 -16.04 33.03 -8.66
C SER A 3 -16.08 31.67 -9.33
N ALA A 4 -14.99 31.25 -9.94
CA ALA A 4 -14.87 29.86 -10.39
C ALA A 4 -15.00 28.94 -9.16
N ALA A 5 -16.05 28.13 -9.16
CA ALA A 5 -16.21 27.11 -8.12
C ALA A 5 -15.03 26.15 -8.22
N ILE A 6 -14.25 26.02 -7.15
CA ILE A 6 -13.18 25.03 -7.06
C ILE A 6 -13.84 23.70 -6.71
N GLU A 7 -13.90 22.79 -7.68
CA GLU A 7 -14.33 21.42 -7.44
C GLU A 7 -13.18 20.58 -6.94
N THR A 8 -13.40 19.87 -5.83
CA THR A 8 -12.47 18.84 -5.38
C THR A 8 -12.66 17.59 -6.22
N VAL A 9 -11.62 17.21 -6.97
CA VAL A 9 -11.63 15.99 -7.78
C VAL A 9 -10.95 14.88 -7.00
N PHE A 10 -11.70 13.81 -6.73
CA PHE A 10 -11.16 12.60 -6.12
C PHE A 10 -10.74 11.62 -7.22
N GLY A 11 -9.52 11.07 -7.13
CA GLY A 11 -9.07 10.00 -8.00
C GLY A 11 -9.66 8.65 -7.61
N SER A 12 -9.69 7.74 -8.57
CA SER A 12 -10.04 6.31 -8.40
C SER A 12 -9.32 5.49 -9.46
N LEU A 13 -9.40 4.16 -9.38
CA LEU A 13 -8.88 3.28 -10.45
C LEU A 13 -9.51 3.58 -11.81
N ASP A 14 -10.79 3.93 -11.83
CA ASP A 14 -11.51 4.24 -13.08
C ASP A 14 -11.28 5.67 -13.57
N LYS A 15 -10.83 6.55 -12.70
CA LYS A 15 -10.67 7.98 -13.01
C LYS A 15 -9.54 8.61 -12.22
N TYR A 16 -8.40 8.77 -12.86
CA TYR A 16 -7.25 9.47 -12.28
C TYR A 16 -6.53 10.33 -13.34
N THR A 17 -5.74 11.27 -12.85
CA THR A 17 -4.80 12.04 -13.67
C THR A 17 -3.41 11.91 -13.07
N LYS A 18 -2.38 11.80 -13.90
CA LYS A 18 -1.00 11.71 -13.43
C LYS A 18 -0.49 13.06 -12.91
N GLY A 19 -1.06 14.15 -13.39
CA GLY A 19 -0.56 15.49 -13.11
C GLY A 19 0.65 15.84 -13.98
N SER A 20 1.41 16.84 -13.56
CA SER A 20 2.64 17.25 -14.25
C SER A 20 3.69 17.73 -13.25
N VAL A 21 4.94 17.37 -13.53
CA VAL A 21 6.12 17.83 -12.78
C VAL A 21 7.27 18.05 -13.76
N GLU A 22 8.07 19.08 -13.53
CA GLU A 22 9.30 19.33 -14.27
C GLU A 22 10.49 19.01 -13.36
N ILE A 23 11.33 18.05 -13.79
CA ILE A 23 12.56 17.69 -13.09
C ILE A 23 13.72 18.33 -13.83
N ILE A 24 14.32 19.35 -13.22
CA ILE A 24 15.45 20.09 -13.81
C ILE A 24 16.77 19.33 -13.56
N SER A 25 16.92 18.76 -12.37
CA SER A 25 18.11 17.98 -11.99
C SER A 25 17.80 17.08 -10.80
N GLY A 26 18.63 16.05 -10.60
CA GLY A 26 18.53 15.12 -9.48
C GLY A 26 18.15 13.70 -9.90
N GLN A 27 17.97 12.83 -8.89
CA GLN A 27 17.59 11.44 -9.11
C GLN A 27 16.07 11.29 -9.10
N ALA A 28 15.54 10.48 -10.01
CA ALA A 28 14.09 10.26 -10.14
C ALA A 28 13.43 9.79 -8.85
N SER A 29 14.11 8.96 -8.04
CA SER A 29 13.61 8.49 -6.75
C SER A 29 13.40 9.60 -5.71
N HIS A 30 14.08 10.75 -5.86
CA HIS A 30 13.90 11.93 -5.00
C HIS A 30 12.73 12.82 -5.45
N TYR A 31 12.33 12.68 -6.70
CA TYR A 31 11.27 13.45 -7.34
C TYR A 31 10.18 12.53 -7.89
N ALA A 32 10.01 11.37 -7.25
CA ALA A 32 9.02 10.40 -7.69
C ALA A 32 7.64 11.05 -7.75
N PHE A 33 7.17 11.26 -8.96
CA PHE A 33 5.84 11.77 -9.23
C PHE A 33 5.03 10.69 -9.92
N SER A 34 4.26 9.98 -9.12
CA SER A 34 3.40 8.90 -9.57
C SER A 34 1.97 9.15 -9.10
N ASN A 35 1.00 8.68 -9.86
CA ASN A 35 -0.36 8.57 -9.39
C ASN A 35 -0.57 7.17 -8.81
N VAL A 36 -0.97 7.07 -7.55
CA VAL A 36 -1.12 5.78 -6.86
C VAL A 36 -2.16 4.87 -7.51
N PHE A 37 -3.18 5.44 -8.15
CA PHE A 37 -4.18 4.67 -8.91
C PHE A 37 -3.59 4.10 -10.19
N GLU A 38 -2.76 4.87 -10.93
CA GLU A 38 -2.04 4.39 -12.10
C GLU A 38 -1.07 3.27 -11.75
N VAL A 39 -0.32 3.43 -10.64
CA VAL A 39 0.60 2.40 -10.16
C VAL A 39 -0.16 1.12 -9.83
N ALA A 40 -1.28 1.21 -9.10
CA ALA A 40 -2.09 0.05 -8.77
C ALA A 40 -2.70 -0.60 -10.02
N ASP A 41 -3.18 0.19 -10.98
CA ASP A 41 -3.77 -0.31 -12.22
C ASP A 41 -2.79 -1.15 -13.05
N LYS A 42 -1.52 -0.74 -13.06
CA LYS A 42 -0.43 -1.42 -13.79
C LYS A 42 0.29 -2.50 -12.98
N SER A 43 -0.09 -2.73 -11.72
CA SER A 43 0.57 -3.69 -10.83
C SER A 43 -0.16 -5.01 -10.76
N LEU A 44 0.57 -6.07 -10.42
CA LEU A 44 -0.03 -7.34 -10.04
C LEU A 44 -0.78 -7.20 -8.70
N ALA A 45 -1.74 -8.10 -8.47
CA ALA A 45 -2.46 -8.14 -7.20
C ALA A 45 -1.47 -8.25 -6.02
N TYR A 46 -1.58 -7.32 -5.08
CA TYR A 46 -0.76 -7.23 -3.86
C TYR A 46 0.76 -7.09 -4.09
N GLU A 47 1.19 -6.73 -5.31
CA GLU A 47 2.56 -6.27 -5.56
C GLU A 47 2.81 -4.97 -4.76
N LYS A 48 3.87 -4.95 -3.96
CA LYS A 48 4.21 -3.85 -3.05
C LYS A 48 5.13 -2.85 -3.72
N VAL A 49 4.55 -1.96 -4.54
CA VAL A 49 5.33 -1.00 -5.34
C VAL A 49 5.66 0.24 -4.52
N VAL A 50 6.94 0.50 -4.33
CA VAL A 50 7.42 1.69 -3.60
C VAL A 50 7.14 2.95 -4.42
N VAL A 51 6.36 3.86 -3.86
CA VAL A 51 6.00 5.16 -4.45
C VAL A 51 6.57 6.35 -3.68
N GLY A 52 7.12 6.11 -2.50
CA GLY A 52 7.81 7.09 -1.67
C GLY A 52 8.87 6.42 -0.81
N LEU A 53 10.02 7.06 -0.67
CA LEU A 53 11.15 6.57 0.13
C LEU A 53 11.74 7.71 0.95
N ASN A 54 11.89 7.49 2.25
CA ASN A 54 12.59 8.41 3.15
C ASN A 54 13.42 7.61 4.16
N LEU A 55 14.73 7.61 4.00
CA LEU A 55 15.65 6.74 4.72
C LEU A 55 15.29 5.27 4.51
N GLY A 56 14.93 4.54 5.54
CA GLY A 56 14.46 3.14 5.46
C GLY A 56 12.93 3.01 5.36
N TYR A 57 12.19 4.10 5.51
CA TYR A 57 10.72 4.08 5.44
C TYR A 57 10.24 4.20 4.01
N VAL A 58 9.23 3.41 3.68
CA VAL A 58 8.62 3.40 2.35
C VAL A 58 7.10 3.56 2.46
N ILE A 59 6.54 4.18 1.43
CA ILE A 59 5.12 4.08 1.12
C ILE A 59 4.99 3.19 -0.09
N GLU A 60 4.21 2.14 0.04
CA GLU A 60 3.95 1.16 -1.00
C GLU A 60 2.51 1.28 -1.48
N THR A 61 2.32 1.23 -2.79
CA THR A 61 1.00 1.10 -3.41
C THR A 61 0.76 -0.36 -3.76
N LEU A 62 -0.42 -0.87 -3.38
CA LEU A 62 -0.85 -2.22 -3.67
C LEU A 62 -2.17 -2.18 -4.44
N ARG A 63 -2.28 -2.98 -5.50
CA ARG A 63 -3.55 -3.34 -6.11
C ARG A 63 -4.23 -4.39 -5.25
N ALA A 64 -5.31 -4.03 -4.57
CA ALA A 64 -6.10 -4.98 -3.79
C ALA A 64 -7.06 -5.71 -4.73
N GLU A 65 -6.84 -7.00 -4.98
CA GLU A 65 -7.70 -7.83 -5.82
C GLU A 65 -7.60 -9.30 -5.40
N GLY A 66 -8.75 -9.90 -5.08
CA GLY A 66 -8.77 -11.24 -4.49
C GLY A 66 -8.19 -11.27 -3.09
N GLN A 67 -7.56 -12.36 -2.72
CA GLN A 67 -6.99 -12.58 -1.40
C GLN A 67 -5.46 -12.54 -1.46
N SER A 68 -4.85 -11.76 -0.56
CA SER A 68 -3.39 -11.70 -0.44
C SER A 68 -2.84 -12.94 0.30
N PRO A 69 -1.52 -13.17 0.24
CA PRO A 69 -0.84 -13.97 1.24
C PRO A 69 -1.04 -13.41 2.65
N TRP A 70 -0.69 -14.19 3.66
CA TRP A 70 -0.52 -13.70 5.02
C TRP A 70 0.80 -12.96 5.15
N TYR A 71 0.74 -11.74 5.66
CA TYR A 71 1.89 -10.88 5.92
C TYR A 71 2.11 -10.70 7.42
N THR A 72 3.34 -10.38 7.79
CA THR A 72 3.73 -9.98 9.14
C THR A 72 4.94 -9.05 9.08
N ALA A 73 5.19 -8.30 10.14
CA ALA A 73 6.39 -7.48 10.28
C ALA A 73 6.88 -7.48 11.74
N ALA A 74 8.16 -7.15 11.94
CA ALA A 74 8.76 -6.98 13.26
C ALA A 74 8.55 -5.55 13.83
N HIS A 75 7.66 -4.77 13.23
CA HIS A 75 7.29 -3.41 13.60
C HIS A 75 5.82 -3.16 13.21
N ASP A 76 5.26 -2.07 13.71
CA ASP A 76 3.93 -1.63 13.30
C ASP A 76 3.94 -1.09 11.88
N GLU A 77 2.94 -1.45 11.10
CA GLU A 77 2.70 -0.93 9.76
C GLU A 77 1.33 -0.25 9.71
N PHE A 78 1.11 0.58 8.71
CA PHE A 78 -0.19 1.25 8.49
C PHE A 78 -0.68 0.99 7.07
N ALA A 79 -1.98 0.81 6.94
CA ALA A 79 -2.64 0.71 5.64
C ALA A 79 -3.79 1.72 5.54
N ILE A 80 -3.89 2.38 4.38
CA ILE A 80 -4.97 3.30 4.02
C ILE A 80 -5.61 2.80 2.74
N VAL A 81 -6.94 2.66 2.72
CA VAL A 81 -7.66 2.35 1.47
C VAL A 81 -7.95 3.65 0.72
N MET A 82 -7.38 3.75 -0.48
CA MET A 82 -7.54 4.90 -1.39
C MET A 82 -8.72 4.71 -2.33
N ASP A 83 -9.04 3.47 -2.69
CA ASP A 83 -10.20 3.11 -3.52
C ASP A 83 -10.67 1.70 -3.21
N GLY A 84 -11.97 1.45 -3.43
CA GLY A 84 -12.60 0.17 -3.19
C GLY A 84 -12.95 -0.10 -1.73
N GLU A 85 -13.16 -1.38 -1.44
CA GLU A 85 -13.41 -1.92 -0.11
C GLU A 85 -12.49 -3.11 0.13
N VAL A 86 -11.81 -3.10 1.26
CA VAL A 86 -10.83 -4.12 1.63
C VAL A 86 -11.13 -4.66 3.02
N ARG A 87 -11.25 -5.96 3.11
CA ARG A 87 -11.26 -6.68 4.38
C ARG A 87 -9.83 -6.97 4.81
N VAL A 88 -9.53 -6.77 6.08
CA VAL A 88 -8.26 -7.14 6.68
C VAL A 88 -8.53 -8.13 7.82
N ASP A 89 -8.11 -9.37 7.64
CA ASP A 89 -8.13 -10.39 8.69
C ASP A 89 -6.88 -10.30 9.52
N PHE A 90 -7.00 -10.50 10.83
CA PHE A 90 -5.89 -10.47 11.78
C PHE A 90 -5.79 -11.78 12.57
N LEU A 91 -4.56 -12.18 12.82
CA LEU A 91 -4.21 -13.36 13.59
C LEU A 91 -3.03 -13.03 14.52
N LYS A 92 -3.20 -13.21 15.84
CA LYS A 92 -2.10 -13.06 16.79
C LYS A 92 -1.19 -14.26 16.68
N LEU A 93 0.05 -14.03 16.25
CA LEU A 93 1.02 -15.13 16.06
C LEU A 93 1.46 -15.74 17.38
N ASP A 94 1.58 -17.06 17.40
CA ASP A 94 2.16 -17.81 18.53
C ASP A 94 3.67 -17.58 18.63
N ALA A 95 4.34 -17.37 17.49
CA ALA A 95 5.76 -17.04 17.38
C ALA A 95 5.95 -15.82 16.46
N PRO A 96 5.78 -14.59 16.99
CA PRO A 96 5.94 -13.37 16.20
C PRO A 96 7.40 -13.14 15.80
N LEU A 97 7.60 -12.41 14.70
CA LEU A 97 8.92 -11.94 14.32
C LEU A 97 9.47 -10.98 15.37
N THR A 98 10.71 -11.19 15.78
CA THR A 98 11.43 -10.31 16.71
C THR A 98 12.48 -9.44 16.02
N ALA A 99 12.78 -9.72 14.75
CA ALA A 99 13.71 -8.98 13.93
C ALA A 99 13.35 -9.15 12.45
N GLY A 100 13.87 -8.26 11.64
CA GLY A 100 13.67 -8.23 10.19
C GLY A 100 13.16 -6.87 9.73
N GLU A 101 13.45 -6.53 8.49
CA GLU A 101 13.05 -5.27 7.88
C GLU A 101 11.85 -5.49 6.97
N GLY A 102 10.91 -4.57 7.05
CA GLY A 102 9.73 -4.52 6.19
C GLY A 102 8.75 -5.66 6.38
N THR A 103 7.79 -5.70 5.48
CA THR A 103 6.78 -6.75 5.42
C THR A 103 7.40 -8.08 4.98
N GLN A 104 7.01 -9.15 5.62
CA GLN A 104 7.44 -10.52 5.31
C GLN A 104 6.22 -11.43 5.14
N LEU A 105 6.41 -12.56 4.47
CA LEU A 105 5.39 -13.60 4.38
C LEU A 105 5.32 -14.36 5.71
N ALA A 106 4.11 -14.54 6.23
CA ALA A 106 3.86 -15.29 7.46
C ALA A 106 3.61 -16.79 7.22
N GLY A 107 3.70 -17.24 5.95
CA GLY A 107 3.37 -18.59 5.53
C GLY A 107 1.89 -18.74 5.12
N ASP A 108 1.56 -19.90 4.56
CA ASP A 108 0.22 -20.15 4.03
C ASP A 108 -0.84 -20.31 5.14
N VAL A 109 -0.44 -20.94 6.24
CA VAL A 109 -1.29 -21.14 7.42
C VAL A 109 -0.49 -20.78 8.66
N PRO A 110 -0.38 -19.50 9.00
CA PRO A 110 0.37 -19.07 10.18
C PRO A 110 -0.28 -19.59 11.46
N ALA A 111 0.55 -20.07 12.39
CA ALA A 111 0.09 -20.53 13.70
C ALA A 111 -0.23 -19.33 14.60
N GLY A 112 -1.42 -19.33 15.17
CA GLY A 112 -1.85 -18.23 16.05
C GLY A 112 -3.34 -18.27 16.38
N LYS A 113 -3.78 -17.21 17.05
CA LYS A 113 -5.18 -17.04 17.46
C LYS A 113 -5.88 -15.98 16.61
N PRO A 114 -7.05 -16.28 16.02
CA PRO A 114 -7.83 -15.28 15.32
C PRO A 114 -8.12 -14.07 16.22
N MET A 115 -7.93 -12.86 15.67
CA MET A 115 -8.27 -11.59 16.34
C MET A 115 -9.54 -10.97 15.79
N GLY A 116 -10.00 -11.41 14.62
CA GLY A 116 -11.11 -10.83 13.90
C GLY A 116 -10.69 -10.14 12.62
N TYR A 117 -11.54 -9.24 12.14
CA TYR A 117 -11.29 -8.50 10.90
C TYR A 117 -11.83 -7.09 10.97
N VAL A 118 -11.36 -6.24 10.06
CA VAL A 118 -11.92 -4.92 9.78
C VAL A 118 -12.30 -4.81 8.31
N LEU A 119 -13.34 -4.02 8.03
CA LEU A 119 -13.73 -3.64 6.67
C LEU A 119 -13.36 -2.18 6.44
N LEU A 120 -12.47 -1.95 5.49
CA LEU A 120 -11.97 -0.63 5.16
C LEU A 120 -12.55 -0.17 3.83
N LYS A 121 -13.11 1.03 3.82
CA LYS A 121 -13.56 1.74 2.61
C LYS A 121 -12.63 2.90 2.33
N ARG A 122 -12.81 3.56 1.19
CA ARG A 122 -12.02 4.75 0.82
C ARG A 122 -11.87 5.73 1.99
N GLY A 123 -10.63 6.10 2.29
CA GLY A 123 -10.26 7.00 3.38
C GLY A 123 -10.11 6.34 4.76
N HIS A 124 -10.49 5.08 4.91
CA HIS A 124 -10.24 4.36 6.14
C HIS A 124 -8.78 3.89 6.21
N GLN A 125 -8.24 3.91 7.41
CA GLN A 125 -6.93 3.38 7.73
C GLN A 125 -7.01 2.37 8.86
N CYS A 126 -6.04 1.49 8.94
CA CYS A 126 -5.85 0.61 10.08
C CYS A 126 -4.36 0.46 10.43
N LEU A 127 -4.11 0.19 11.69
CA LEU A 127 -2.83 -0.31 12.16
C LEU A 127 -2.72 -1.79 11.83
N LEU A 128 -1.56 -2.21 11.37
CA LEU A 128 -1.15 -3.60 11.18
C LEU A 128 -0.10 -3.89 12.25
N PRO A 129 -0.51 -4.37 13.44
CA PRO A 129 0.35 -4.32 14.61
C PRO A 129 1.45 -5.38 14.56
N VAL A 130 2.62 -5.04 15.11
CA VAL A 130 3.68 -6.01 15.37
C VAL A 130 3.15 -7.21 16.16
N GLY A 131 3.68 -8.40 15.87
CA GLY A 131 3.25 -9.65 16.53
C GLY A 131 1.97 -10.26 15.96
N THR A 132 1.42 -9.68 14.89
CA THR A 132 0.28 -10.22 14.16
C THR A 132 0.65 -10.67 12.76
N ALA A 133 -0.10 -11.63 12.24
CA ALA A 133 -0.24 -11.79 10.80
C ALA A 133 -1.53 -11.12 10.35
N TYR A 134 -1.50 -10.54 9.16
CA TYR A 134 -2.66 -9.93 8.52
C TYR A 134 -2.76 -10.36 7.06
N ARG A 135 -3.99 -10.33 6.54
CA ARG A 135 -4.29 -10.68 5.15
C ARG A 135 -5.36 -9.77 4.61
N PHE A 136 -5.13 -9.25 3.42
CA PHE A 136 -6.10 -8.44 2.70
C PHE A 136 -7.00 -9.29 1.82
N GLU A 137 -8.25 -8.89 1.68
CA GLU A 137 -9.19 -9.47 0.74
C GLU A 137 -10.06 -8.38 0.12
N ALA A 138 -10.17 -8.37 -1.21
CA ALA A 138 -10.99 -7.43 -1.96
C ALA A 138 -11.74 -8.17 -3.06
N SER A 139 -13.07 -8.08 -3.07
CA SER A 139 -13.95 -8.70 -4.08
C SER A 139 -13.92 -7.97 -5.43
N ARG A 140 -13.49 -6.71 -5.42
CA ARG A 140 -13.27 -5.86 -6.60
C ARG A 140 -11.93 -5.17 -6.48
N PRO A 141 -11.29 -4.84 -7.59
CA PRO A 141 -10.03 -4.10 -7.54
C PRO A 141 -10.15 -2.82 -6.72
N GLY A 142 -9.17 -2.60 -5.87
CA GLY A 142 -9.04 -1.43 -5.03
C GLY A 142 -7.58 -1.00 -4.90
N VAL A 143 -7.34 0.05 -4.12
CA VAL A 143 -6.00 0.60 -3.91
C VAL A 143 -5.74 0.76 -2.43
N ILE A 144 -4.63 0.18 -1.98
CA ILE A 144 -4.09 0.34 -0.64
C ILE A 144 -2.78 1.13 -0.73
N LEU A 145 -2.60 2.10 0.17
CA LEU A 145 -1.30 2.63 0.53
C LEU A 145 -0.86 1.99 1.85
N GLN A 146 0.32 1.41 1.86
CA GLN A 146 0.93 0.84 3.06
C GLN A 146 2.21 1.59 3.40
N GLN A 147 2.34 2.02 4.65
CA GLN A 147 3.59 2.55 5.19
C GLN A 147 4.29 1.46 5.99
N THR A 148 5.54 1.24 5.66
CA THR A 148 6.39 0.22 6.30
C THR A 148 7.87 0.62 6.23
N ILE A 149 8.75 -0.26 6.67
CA ILE A 149 10.18 -0.21 6.40
C ILE A 149 10.44 -1.00 5.11
N LYS A 150 11.35 -0.52 4.26
CA LYS A 150 11.75 -1.23 3.05
C LYS A 150 12.23 -2.64 3.41
N GLY A 151 11.70 -3.64 2.76
CA GLY A 151 11.97 -5.03 3.05
C GLY A 151 11.98 -5.93 1.81
N PRO A 152 12.01 -7.25 2.01
CA PRO A 152 12.17 -8.22 0.92
C PRO A 152 11.02 -8.24 -0.08
N LEU A 153 9.84 -7.76 0.29
CA LEU A 153 8.67 -7.69 -0.60
C LEU A 153 8.52 -6.34 -1.28
N SER A 154 9.30 -5.33 -0.90
CA SER A 154 9.27 -3.99 -1.50
C SER A 154 9.81 -4.03 -2.93
N VAL A 155 9.04 -3.52 -3.89
CA VAL A 155 9.38 -3.48 -5.31
C VAL A 155 9.68 -2.05 -5.72
N GLU A 156 10.93 -1.77 -6.10
CA GLU A 156 11.33 -0.49 -6.66
C GLU A 156 11.35 -0.56 -8.19
N LYS A 157 10.51 0.23 -8.84
CA LYS A 157 10.46 0.34 -10.31
C LYS A 157 10.27 1.80 -10.74
N TRP A 158 11.14 2.66 -10.25
CA TRP A 158 11.11 4.10 -10.45
C TRP A 158 11.05 4.54 -11.91
N ALA A 159 11.72 3.80 -12.80
CA ALA A 159 11.70 4.08 -14.23
C ALA A 159 10.30 3.96 -14.85
N ASP A 160 9.45 3.12 -14.26
CA ASP A 160 8.10 2.86 -14.78
C ASP A 160 7.06 3.81 -14.18
N ILE A 161 7.27 4.26 -12.93
CA ILE A 161 6.29 5.06 -12.19
C ILE A 161 6.61 6.54 -12.15
N CYS A 162 7.88 6.94 -12.32
CA CYS A 162 8.23 8.36 -12.36
C CYS A 162 7.74 9.01 -13.64
N PHE A 163 7.38 10.27 -13.52
CA PHE A 163 7.04 11.10 -14.67
C PHE A 163 8.26 11.28 -15.57
N LYS A 164 8.09 11.06 -16.86
CA LYS A 164 9.09 11.33 -17.89
C LYS A 164 8.57 12.37 -18.84
#